data_d905246c30ccedabfaf118793eb05d48
#
_entry.id   d905246c30ccedabfaf118793eb05d48
#
_cell.length_a   1.000
_cell.length_b   1.000
_cell.length_c   1.000
_cell.angle_alpha   90.00
_cell.angle_beta   90.00
_cell.angle_gamma   90.00
#
_symmetry.space_group_name_H-M   'P 1'
#
loop_
_entity.id
_entity.type
_entity.pdbx_description
1 polymer ?
#
loop_
_entity_poly.entity_id
_entity_poly.type
_entity_poly.pdbx_seq_one_letter_code
_entity_poly.pdbx_strand_id
1 'polypeptide(L)'
;MTQTRLMGSKRLKMPGAGAVRLWLMIAVGVLVVAMAVWFFFLRGEEAEPYRTEAVTRGDIVSSVSASGALEALDTVQVGSQLSGQVTQVLVDYNDTVRRGQALAYLDAQTYDSRIEQGRAQVNSASAQVAQQQANLAQARANLELAQAEHNRQRFLFERGIAAQAALDTAEAQLSAARAGVQTAQAQIRSATAGVAQQRASLSAARVERGRTVITAPIDGVVIDRQIEPGQTVASGLNVAVLFTLARDLTRLQAELLVDEADIGQVREGQAVRFTVDAFPDQSYEGVVTQVRALPTTENNVVAYTVVVEAENTGTRLMPGMTANADIIQSRQQNVLLVPSSALRFTPAGADVGDVSGGRSGFRGPPGGGGGLPGMGGGGRERGGGMAGRVIEQLELSDAQRRQVEPILTRALQQARQGGGGGGQRGAARREALNAAFDEIHPLLNAVQQARLETLRTRMAGGGQRGVVWVLRDGEPVQVPVQIGVNDGQRTEILSGELQEGDQVITGGGPRPDRADRERAQGQGGGRVRL
;
A
#
# COMPACT_ATOMS: atom_id res chain seq x y z
N MET A 1 -45.09 -79.50 88.06
CA MET A 1 -44.65 -80.49 87.07
C MET A 1 -43.48 -79.87 86.33
N THR A 2 -42.29 -80.25 86.72
CA THR A 2 -41.33 -81.11 86.03
C THR A 2 -40.84 -80.55 84.69
N GLN A 3 -39.60 -80.29 84.38
CA GLN A 3 -38.24 -80.83 84.59
C GLN A 3 -37.20 -79.85 84.00
N THR A 4 -36.16 -79.56 84.67
CA THR A 4 -34.75 -79.95 84.62
C THR A 4 -34.18 -80.27 83.20
N ARG A 5 -33.10 -79.56 82.77
CA ARG A 5 -31.75 -80.07 82.36
C ARG A 5 -30.94 -79.03 81.64
N LEU A 6 -29.82 -78.76 82.12
CA LEU A 6 -28.44 -79.22 82.07
C LEU A 6 -27.55 -78.40 81.11
N MET A 7 -26.47 -77.93 81.70
CA MET A 7 -25.21 -77.34 81.16
C MET A 7 -24.66 -78.04 79.94
N GLY A 8 -24.12 -77.22 79.01
CA GLY A 8 -23.28 -77.61 77.90
C GLY A 8 -22.12 -76.63 77.79
N SER A 9 -20.97 -76.95 78.35
CA SER A 9 -19.71 -76.23 78.25
C SER A 9 -19.21 -76.26 76.80
N LYS A 10 -19.12 -75.13 76.13
CA LYS A 10 -18.39 -75.02 74.87
C LYS A 10 -16.97 -74.65 75.17
N ARG A 11 -16.04 -75.54 74.91
CA ARG A 11 -14.60 -75.33 74.87
C ARG A 11 -14.25 -74.42 73.77
N LEU A 12 -13.47 -73.29 74.02
CA LEU A 12 -12.84 -72.51 73.01
C LEU A 12 -11.74 -73.36 72.36
N LYS A 13 -11.89 -73.57 71.03
CA LYS A 13 -10.78 -74.05 70.17
C LYS A 13 -9.85 -72.89 69.86
N MET A 14 -8.62 -72.98 70.33
CA MET A 14 -7.56 -72.10 69.86
C MET A 14 -7.30 -72.34 68.38
N PRO A 15 -7.18 -71.26 67.55
CA PRO A 15 -6.85 -71.40 66.14
C PRO A 15 -5.41 -71.89 65.99
N GLY A 16 -5.23 -72.88 65.12
CA GLY A 16 -3.93 -73.47 64.79
C GLY A 16 -2.93 -72.47 64.19
N ALA A 17 -1.65 -72.73 64.45
CA ALA A 17 -0.50 -71.88 64.03
C ALA A 17 -0.49 -71.43 62.55
N GLY A 18 -1.27 -72.03 61.67
CA GLY A 18 -1.42 -71.61 60.26
C GLY A 18 -2.27 -70.37 60.06
N ALA A 19 -3.32 -70.15 60.87
CA ALA A 19 -4.21 -69.01 60.76
C ALA A 19 -3.51 -67.71 61.20
N VAL A 20 -2.63 -67.76 62.22
CA VAL A 20 -1.86 -66.64 62.70
C VAL A 20 -0.83 -66.16 61.66
N ARG A 21 -0.23 -67.09 60.91
CA ARG A 21 0.69 -66.74 59.80
C ARG A 21 -0.04 -66.09 58.64
N LEU A 22 -1.28 -66.52 58.30
CA LEU A 22 -2.08 -65.92 57.25
C LEU A 22 -2.49 -64.50 57.63
N TRP A 23 -2.92 -64.24 58.86
CA TRP A 23 -3.25 -62.89 59.34
C TRP A 23 -2.03 -61.93 59.40
N LEU A 24 -0.84 -62.49 59.76
CA LEU A 24 0.40 -61.72 59.71
C LEU A 24 0.80 -61.33 58.28
N MET A 25 0.62 -62.24 57.29
CA MET A 25 0.89 -61.92 55.89
C MET A 25 -0.08 -60.87 55.33
N ILE A 26 -1.35 -60.94 55.72
CA ILE A 26 -2.34 -59.92 55.34
C ILE A 26 -2.02 -58.57 55.98
N ALA A 27 -1.63 -58.55 57.27
CA ALA A 27 -1.26 -57.35 57.98
C ALA A 27 0.01 -56.65 57.33
N VAL A 28 1.00 -57.49 56.98
CA VAL A 28 2.22 -56.98 56.27
C VAL A 28 1.86 -56.49 54.86
N GLY A 29 0.93 -57.22 54.16
CA GLY A 29 0.44 -56.76 52.84
C GLY A 29 -0.29 -55.43 52.92
N VAL A 30 -1.16 -55.25 53.94
CA VAL A 30 -1.85 -53.94 54.15
C VAL A 30 -0.88 -52.84 54.53
N LEU A 31 0.16 -53.16 55.35
CA LEU A 31 1.17 -52.18 55.75
C LEU A 31 2.05 -51.75 54.55
N VAL A 32 2.41 -52.68 53.67
CA VAL A 32 3.15 -52.38 52.44
C VAL A 32 2.28 -51.54 51.46
N VAL A 33 1.00 -51.86 51.33
CA VAL A 33 0.06 -51.09 50.52
C VAL A 33 -0.15 -49.69 51.13
N ALA A 34 -0.31 -49.58 52.45
CA ALA A 34 -0.43 -48.31 53.16
C ALA A 34 0.86 -47.46 53.02
N MET A 35 2.03 -48.10 53.11
CA MET A 35 3.33 -47.44 52.91
C MET A 35 3.54 -47.02 51.43
N ALA A 36 3.09 -47.83 50.46
CA ALA A 36 3.13 -47.48 49.05
C ALA A 36 2.18 -46.32 48.72
N VAL A 37 0.95 -46.36 49.28
CA VAL A 37 0.01 -45.24 49.15
C VAL A 37 0.50 -43.99 49.81
N TRP A 38 1.08 -44.11 51.03
CA TRP A 38 1.69 -43.00 51.73
C TRP A 38 2.92 -42.43 50.97
N PHE A 39 3.79 -43.26 50.38
CA PHE A 39 4.90 -42.87 49.53
C PHE A 39 4.47 -42.26 48.22
N PHE A 40 3.35 -42.74 47.63
CA PHE A 40 2.79 -42.15 46.40
C PHE A 40 2.07 -40.83 46.67
N PHE A 41 1.44 -40.67 47.86
CA PHE A 41 0.82 -39.39 48.26
C PHE A 41 1.81 -38.34 48.75
N LEU A 42 3.01 -38.75 49.27
CA LEU A 42 4.07 -37.83 49.63
C LEU A 42 5.03 -37.45 48.48
N ARG A 43 4.93 -38.15 47.33
CA ARG A 43 5.50 -37.60 46.10
C ARG A 43 4.57 -36.49 45.63
N GLY A 44 4.73 -35.33 46.22
CA GLY A 44 4.16 -34.10 45.66
C GLY A 44 4.58 -34.01 44.19
N GLU A 45 3.65 -33.65 43.30
CA GLU A 45 3.94 -33.34 41.91
C GLU A 45 5.17 -32.43 41.91
N GLU A 46 6.30 -32.92 41.36
CA GLU A 46 7.44 -32.06 41.09
C GLU A 46 6.92 -30.93 40.19
N ALA A 47 6.91 -29.70 40.69
CA ALA A 47 6.48 -28.53 39.94
C ALA A 47 7.30 -28.50 38.67
N GLU A 48 6.63 -28.50 37.50
CA GLU A 48 7.31 -28.41 36.23
C GLU A 48 8.21 -27.17 36.26
N PRO A 49 9.53 -27.31 35.97
CA PRO A 49 10.43 -26.17 36.03
C PRO A 49 9.97 -25.08 35.04
N TYR A 50 10.20 -23.82 35.39
CA TYR A 50 9.98 -22.70 34.48
C TYR A 50 10.88 -22.86 33.27
N ARG A 51 10.33 -22.65 32.07
CA ARG A 51 11.11 -22.51 30.83
C ARG A 51 11.59 -21.08 30.77
N THR A 52 12.88 -20.91 30.72
CA THR A 52 13.49 -19.58 30.66
C THR A 52 14.27 -19.41 29.36
N GLU A 53 14.39 -18.18 28.89
CA GLU A 53 15.25 -17.79 27.79
C GLU A 53 16.03 -16.55 28.22
N ALA A 54 17.31 -16.47 27.84
CA ALA A 54 18.16 -15.35 28.23
C ALA A 54 17.84 -14.08 27.42
N VAL A 55 17.83 -12.95 28.08
CA VAL A 55 17.83 -11.62 27.45
C VAL A 55 19.13 -11.44 26.69
N THR A 56 19.06 -11.11 25.42
CA THR A 56 20.23 -10.92 24.55
C THR A 56 20.24 -9.51 23.96
N ARG A 57 21.42 -9.01 23.58
CA ARG A 57 21.51 -7.84 22.73
C ARG A 57 21.63 -8.25 21.28
N GLY A 58 20.95 -7.54 20.41
CA GLY A 58 20.97 -7.81 18.98
C GLY A 58 20.29 -6.72 18.17
N ASP A 59 20.30 -6.95 16.87
CA ASP A 59 19.56 -6.11 15.93
C ASP A 59 18.15 -6.65 15.77
N ILE A 60 17.17 -5.75 15.72
CA ILE A 60 15.78 -6.08 15.42
C ILE A 60 15.30 -5.24 14.25
N VAL A 61 14.57 -5.88 13.35
CA VAL A 61 13.97 -5.25 12.18
C VAL A 61 12.46 -5.51 12.23
N SER A 62 11.68 -4.44 12.25
CA SER A 62 10.24 -4.55 12.02
C SER A 62 9.97 -4.38 10.55
N SER A 63 9.26 -5.32 9.96
CA SER A 63 8.86 -5.30 8.55
C SER A 63 7.39 -5.64 8.39
N VAL A 64 6.81 -5.15 7.31
CA VAL A 64 5.50 -5.60 6.80
C VAL A 64 5.76 -6.53 5.65
N SER A 65 5.27 -7.76 5.75
CA SER A 65 5.36 -8.73 4.66
C SER A 65 4.22 -8.52 3.67
N ALA A 66 4.56 -8.53 2.39
CA ALA A 66 3.62 -8.37 1.29
C ALA A 66 4.04 -9.25 0.12
N SER A 67 3.09 -9.65 -0.71
CA SER A 67 3.36 -10.38 -1.94
C SER A 67 2.78 -9.65 -3.13
N GLY A 68 3.36 -9.90 -4.31
CA GLY A 68 2.89 -9.27 -5.53
C GLY A 68 3.61 -9.77 -6.77
N ALA A 69 3.44 -9.08 -7.89
CA ALA A 69 4.06 -9.41 -9.15
C ALA A 69 5.12 -8.39 -9.56
N LEU A 70 6.16 -8.87 -10.21
CA LEU A 70 7.13 -8.01 -10.89
C LEU A 70 6.57 -7.59 -12.24
N GLU A 71 6.68 -6.30 -12.55
CA GLU A 71 6.30 -5.73 -13.83
C GLU A 71 7.45 -4.89 -14.40
N ALA A 72 7.46 -4.70 -15.71
CA ALA A 72 8.38 -3.75 -16.30
C ALA A 72 7.91 -2.32 -16.01
N LEU A 73 8.84 -1.41 -15.70
CA LEU A 73 8.55 -0.05 -15.28
C LEU A 73 7.71 0.71 -16.31
N ASP A 74 8.09 0.63 -17.58
CA ASP A 74 7.43 1.28 -18.72
C ASP A 74 6.98 0.25 -19.74
N THR A 75 5.70 -0.09 -19.78
CA THR A 75 5.12 -0.96 -20.79
C THR A 75 4.22 -0.18 -21.74
N VAL A 76 4.26 -0.51 -23.04
CA VAL A 76 3.37 0.06 -24.04
C VAL A 76 2.71 -1.06 -24.81
N GLN A 77 1.38 -1.04 -24.82
CA GLN A 77 0.58 -1.94 -25.63
C GLN A 77 0.38 -1.37 -27.03
N VAL A 78 0.71 -2.17 -28.04
CA VAL A 78 0.59 -1.84 -29.45
C VAL A 78 -0.61 -2.59 -30.02
N GLY A 79 -1.61 -1.86 -30.47
CA GLY A 79 -2.79 -2.41 -31.12
C GLY A 79 -2.92 -1.98 -32.58
N SER A 80 -3.88 -2.55 -33.31
CA SER A 80 -4.21 -2.11 -34.66
C SER A 80 -5.29 -1.02 -34.67
N GLN A 81 -5.07 0.04 -35.48
CA GLN A 81 -6.06 1.07 -35.74
C GLN A 81 -7.01 0.69 -36.87
N LEU A 82 -6.69 -0.34 -37.66
CA LEU A 82 -7.43 -0.81 -38.82
C LEU A 82 -7.78 -2.29 -38.66
N SER A 83 -8.92 -2.67 -39.21
CA SER A 83 -9.28 -4.08 -39.36
C SER A 83 -8.64 -4.66 -40.63
N GLY A 84 -8.12 -5.86 -40.54
CA GLY A 84 -7.52 -6.55 -41.69
C GLY A 84 -6.90 -7.87 -41.29
N GLN A 85 -6.48 -8.65 -42.27
CA GLN A 85 -5.73 -9.88 -42.04
C GLN A 85 -4.24 -9.57 -41.88
N VAL A 86 -3.60 -10.19 -40.90
CA VAL A 86 -2.14 -10.10 -40.69
C VAL A 86 -1.46 -10.94 -41.78
N THR A 87 -0.67 -10.30 -42.62
CA THR A 87 0.07 -10.99 -43.69
C THR A 87 1.39 -11.52 -43.23
N GLN A 88 2.08 -10.75 -42.39
CA GLN A 88 3.41 -11.11 -41.87
C GLN A 88 3.63 -10.49 -40.50
N VAL A 89 4.29 -11.24 -39.61
CA VAL A 89 4.84 -10.78 -38.33
C VAL A 89 6.36 -10.83 -38.44
N LEU A 90 7.04 -9.73 -38.10
CA LEU A 90 8.47 -9.53 -38.30
C LEU A 90 9.32 -9.73 -37.04
N VAL A 91 8.67 -9.76 -35.88
CA VAL A 91 9.32 -9.83 -34.56
C VAL A 91 8.70 -10.93 -33.73
N ASP A 92 9.51 -11.48 -32.83
CA ASP A 92 9.06 -12.53 -31.90
C ASP A 92 9.32 -12.09 -30.45
N TYR A 93 8.95 -12.94 -29.48
CA TYR A 93 9.21 -12.73 -28.04
C TYR A 93 10.69 -12.45 -27.79
N ASN A 94 10.97 -11.52 -26.90
CA ASN A 94 12.31 -11.07 -26.49
C ASN A 94 13.13 -10.36 -27.57
N ASP A 95 12.57 -10.09 -28.75
CA ASP A 95 13.25 -9.29 -29.76
C ASP A 95 13.38 -7.82 -29.33
N THR A 96 14.58 -7.27 -29.59
CA THR A 96 14.81 -5.84 -29.37
C THR A 96 14.34 -5.05 -30.60
N VAL A 97 13.50 -4.05 -30.37
CA VAL A 97 12.91 -3.21 -31.42
C VAL A 97 13.25 -1.74 -31.21
N ARG A 98 13.33 -1.01 -32.32
CA ARG A 98 13.53 0.44 -32.32
C ARG A 98 12.24 1.16 -32.65
N ARG A 99 12.10 2.38 -32.14
CA ARG A 99 10.96 3.24 -32.47
C ARG A 99 10.82 3.40 -33.98
N GLY A 100 9.60 3.17 -34.50
CA GLY A 100 9.29 3.21 -35.93
C GLY A 100 9.64 1.93 -36.70
N GLN A 101 10.24 0.93 -36.07
CA GLN A 101 10.48 -0.38 -36.69
C GLN A 101 9.14 -1.09 -36.93
N ALA A 102 9.00 -1.69 -38.11
CA ALA A 102 7.82 -2.50 -38.42
C ALA A 102 7.81 -3.79 -37.60
N LEU A 103 6.69 -4.06 -36.95
CA LEU A 103 6.43 -5.27 -36.17
C LEU A 103 5.60 -6.29 -36.94
N ALA A 104 4.59 -5.82 -37.66
CA ALA A 104 3.72 -6.67 -38.48
C ALA A 104 3.12 -5.88 -39.65
N TYR A 105 2.69 -6.60 -40.66
CA TYR A 105 1.97 -6.06 -41.82
C TYR A 105 0.55 -6.61 -41.85
N LEU A 106 -0.40 -5.71 -42.08
CA LEU A 106 -1.78 -6.04 -42.46
C LEU A 106 -1.91 -6.09 -43.98
N ASP A 107 -2.92 -6.79 -44.48
CA ASP A 107 -3.25 -6.78 -45.90
C ASP A 107 -3.58 -5.36 -46.36
N ALA A 108 -2.77 -4.86 -47.29
CA ALA A 108 -2.87 -3.52 -47.82
C ALA A 108 -3.63 -3.45 -49.17
N GLN A 109 -4.04 -4.56 -49.75
CA GLN A 109 -4.58 -4.62 -51.12
C GLN A 109 -5.75 -3.65 -51.33
N THR A 110 -6.70 -3.57 -50.41
CA THR A 110 -7.83 -2.65 -50.48
C THR A 110 -7.37 -1.19 -50.39
N TYR A 111 -6.40 -0.90 -49.56
CA TYR A 111 -5.86 0.46 -49.38
C TYR A 111 -5.04 0.90 -50.59
N ASP A 112 -4.23 0.01 -51.15
CA ASP A 112 -3.47 0.26 -52.39
C ASP A 112 -4.44 0.54 -53.57
N SER A 113 -5.54 -0.21 -53.70
CA SER A 113 -6.57 0.05 -54.68
C SER A 113 -7.22 1.45 -54.52
N ARG A 114 -7.47 1.89 -53.28
CA ARG A 114 -7.98 3.24 -52.98
C ARG A 114 -6.98 4.33 -53.38
N ILE A 115 -5.68 4.09 -53.18
CA ILE A 115 -4.63 5.02 -53.61
C ILE A 115 -4.63 5.15 -55.13
N GLU A 116 -4.68 4.05 -55.88
CA GLU A 116 -4.73 4.09 -57.34
C GLU A 116 -6.02 4.80 -57.85
N GLN A 117 -7.17 4.55 -57.26
CA GLN A 117 -8.39 5.29 -57.53
C GLN A 117 -8.22 6.80 -57.27
N GLY A 118 -7.63 7.18 -56.11
CA GLY A 118 -7.37 8.57 -55.79
C GLY A 118 -6.39 9.25 -56.77
N ARG A 119 -5.35 8.52 -57.24
CA ARG A 119 -4.43 9.00 -58.28
C ARG A 119 -5.15 9.28 -59.60
N ALA A 120 -6.03 8.37 -60.03
CA ALA A 120 -6.83 8.56 -61.22
C ALA A 120 -7.76 9.78 -61.13
N GLN A 121 -8.36 10.01 -59.94
CA GLN A 121 -9.19 11.20 -59.67
C GLN A 121 -8.40 12.50 -59.73
N VAL A 122 -7.19 12.54 -59.18
CA VAL A 122 -6.27 13.71 -59.27
C VAL A 122 -5.90 13.97 -60.75
N ASN A 123 -5.60 12.93 -61.52
CA ASN A 123 -5.26 13.07 -62.93
C ASN A 123 -6.47 13.61 -63.75
N SER A 124 -7.66 13.12 -63.51
CA SER A 124 -8.90 13.62 -64.12
C SER A 124 -9.13 15.11 -63.79
N ALA A 125 -9.02 15.48 -62.50
CA ALA A 125 -9.14 16.89 -62.09
C ALA A 125 -8.07 17.78 -62.71
N SER A 126 -6.84 17.27 -62.87
CA SER A 126 -5.75 17.98 -63.54
C SER A 126 -6.01 18.21 -65.04
N ALA A 127 -6.60 17.21 -65.73
CA ALA A 127 -7.05 17.36 -67.10
C ALA A 127 -8.12 18.43 -67.24
N GLN A 128 -9.04 18.55 -66.27
CA GLN A 128 -10.05 19.60 -66.21
C GLN A 128 -9.40 21.00 -66.11
N VAL A 129 -8.33 21.17 -65.31
CA VAL A 129 -7.57 22.44 -65.27
C VAL A 129 -6.98 22.74 -66.62
N ALA A 130 -6.37 21.79 -67.33
CA ALA A 130 -5.79 21.97 -68.66
C ALA A 130 -6.87 22.39 -69.67
N GLN A 131 -8.07 21.81 -69.59
CA GLN A 131 -9.23 22.23 -70.45
C GLN A 131 -9.59 23.69 -70.15
N GLN A 132 -9.67 24.12 -68.91
CA GLN A 132 -9.96 25.52 -68.55
C GLN A 132 -8.84 26.48 -68.96
N GLN A 133 -7.59 26.03 -68.95
CA GLN A 133 -6.46 26.81 -69.48
C GLN A 133 -6.57 27.04 -71.00
N ALA A 134 -6.99 26.03 -71.76
CA ALA A 134 -7.27 26.18 -73.20
C ALA A 134 -8.44 27.16 -73.45
N ASN A 135 -9.50 27.10 -72.63
CA ASN A 135 -10.60 28.06 -72.70
C ASN A 135 -10.13 29.51 -72.40
N LEU A 136 -9.23 29.68 -71.45
CA LEU A 136 -8.63 30.99 -71.17
C LEU A 136 -7.79 31.48 -72.34
N ALA A 137 -7.01 30.63 -73.01
CA ALA A 137 -6.26 30.98 -74.22
C ALA A 137 -7.17 31.47 -75.32
N GLN A 138 -8.31 30.79 -75.56
CA GLN A 138 -9.34 31.21 -76.52
C GLN A 138 -9.94 32.58 -76.14
N ALA A 139 -10.30 32.79 -74.87
CA ALA A 139 -10.83 34.07 -74.38
C ALA A 139 -9.82 35.22 -74.54
N ARG A 140 -8.53 34.97 -74.33
CA ARG A 140 -7.47 35.96 -74.56
C ARG A 140 -7.33 36.32 -76.03
N ALA A 141 -7.37 35.36 -76.96
CA ALA A 141 -7.34 35.62 -78.38
C ALA A 141 -8.56 36.48 -78.84
N ASN A 142 -9.75 36.19 -78.29
CA ASN A 142 -10.92 37.02 -78.55
C ASN A 142 -10.79 38.45 -78.01
N LEU A 143 -10.17 38.62 -76.83
CA LEU A 143 -9.90 39.92 -76.25
C LEU A 143 -8.90 40.73 -77.13
N GLU A 144 -7.85 40.09 -77.59
CA GLU A 144 -6.87 40.72 -78.49
C GLU A 144 -7.52 41.22 -79.79
N LEU A 145 -8.38 40.41 -80.43
CA LEU A 145 -9.15 40.81 -81.61
C LEU A 145 -10.07 41.99 -81.31
N ALA A 146 -10.84 41.96 -80.21
CA ALA A 146 -11.76 43.03 -79.81
C ALA A 146 -10.93 44.36 -79.48
N GLN A 147 -9.77 44.24 -78.89
CA GLN A 147 -8.91 45.36 -78.57
C GLN A 147 -8.37 46.02 -79.86
N ALA A 148 -7.95 45.21 -80.87
CA ALA A 148 -7.48 45.72 -82.18
C ALA A 148 -8.61 46.41 -82.91
N GLU A 149 -9.81 45.85 -82.88
CA GLU A 149 -11.00 46.47 -83.55
C GLU A 149 -11.39 47.80 -82.89
N HIS A 150 -11.48 47.82 -81.56
CA HIS A 150 -11.72 49.06 -80.78
C HIS A 150 -10.69 50.14 -81.11
N ASN A 151 -9.40 49.83 -81.15
CA ASN A 151 -8.30 50.78 -81.46
C ASN A 151 -8.45 51.31 -82.87
N ARG A 152 -8.87 50.48 -83.85
CA ARG A 152 -9.15 50.84 -85.23
C ARG A 152 -10.33 51.82 -85.36
N GLN A 153 -11.48 51.47 -84.72
CA GLN A 153 -12.68 52.29 -84.73
C GLN A 153 -12.45 53.65 -84.04
N ARG A 154 -11.72 53.66 -82.92
CA ARG A 154 -11.30 54.91 -82.23
C ARG A 154 -10.48 55.81 -83.13
N PHE A 155 -9.47 55.27 -83.81
CA PHE A 155 -8.64 56.04 -84.78
C PHE A 155 -9.44 56.63 -85.97
N LEU A 156 -10.38 55.85 -86.50
CA LEU A 156 -11.28 56.33 -87.57
C LEU A 156 -12.23 57.41 -87.07
N PHE A 157 -12.80 57.24 -85.87
CA PHE A 157 -13.67 58.25 -85.27
C PHE A 157 -12.93 59.55 -84.94
N GLU A 158 -11.74 59.53 -84.42
CA GLU A 158 -10.90 60.71 -84.17
C GLU A 158 -10.56 61.49 -85.46
N ARG A 159 -10.63 60.82 -86.61
CA ARG A 159 -10.49 61.45 -87.96
C ARG A 159 -11.84 61.82 -88.64
N GLY A 160 -12.96 61.66 -87.96
CA GLY A 160 -14.28 62.00 -88.49
C GLY A 160 -14.80 61.04 -89.53
N ILE A 161 -14.21 59.82 -89.71
CA ILE A 161 -14.55 58.88 -90.76
C ILE A 161 -15.63 57.85 -90.29
N ALA A 162 -15.57 57.51 -88.97
CA ALA A 162 -16.52 56.56 -88.38
C ALA A 162 -17.61 57.26 -87.55
N ALA A 163 -18.86 56.61 -87.46
CA ALA A 163 -19.95 57.07 -86.60
C ALA A 163 -19.71 56.72 -85.12
N GLN A 164 -20.24 57.54 -84.21
CA GLN A 164 -20.18 57.29 -82.74
C GLN A 164 -20.72 55.90 -82.38
N ALA A 165 -21.79 55.51 -82.99
CA ALA A 165 -22.44 54.19 -82.79
C ALA A 165 -21.52 52.99 -83.09
N ALA A 166 -20.56 53.15 -84.06
CA ALA A 166 -19.57 52.10 -84.34
C ALA A 166 -18.49 52.02 -83.29
N LEU A 167 -18.04 53.17 -82.70
CA LEU A 167 -17.15 53.16 -81.56
C LEU A 167 -17.81 52.56 -80.33
N ASP A 168 -19.02 52.95 -79.95
CA ASP A 168 -19.79 52.43 -78.81
C ASP A 168 -19.98 50.91 -78.92
N THR A 169 -20.24 50.41 -80.16
CA THR A 169 -20.31 48.98 -80.40
C THR A 169 -19.00 48.25 -80.16
N ALA A 170 -17.87 48.82 -80.63
CA ALA A 170 -16.59 48.22 -80.47
C ALA A 170 -16.13 48.27 -78.95
N GLU A 171 -16.50 49.31 -78.20
CA GLU A 171 -16.25 49.44 -76.75
C GLU A 171 -17.06 48.38 -75.94
N ALA A 172 -18.33 48.21 -76.31
CA ALA A 172 -19.17 47.15 -75.71
C ALA A 172 -18.58 45.74 -75.95
N GLN A 173 -18.10 45.48 -77.19
CA GLN A 173 -17.47 44.21 -77.57
C GLN A 173 -16.16 44.00 -76.79
N LEU A 174 -15.34 45.04 -76.62
CA LEU A 174 -14.12 44.96 -75.77
C LEU A 174 -14.44 44.67 -74.32
N SER A 175 -15.45 45.35 -73.77
CA SER A 175 -15.90 45.12 -72.41
C SER A 175 -16.41 43.66 -72.23
N ALA A 176 -17.18 43.14 -73.12
CA ALA A 176 -17.66 41.74 -73.16
C ALA A 176 -16.49 40.73 -73.21
N ALA A 177 -15.46 41.01 -74.06
CA ALA A 177 -14.30 40.14 -74.18
C ALA A 177 -13.45 40.14 -72.89
N ARG A 178 -13.32 41.30 -72.22
CA ARG A 178 -12.64 41.41 -70.90
C ARG A 178 -13.38 40.59 -69.84
N ALA A 179 -14.69 40.68 -69.76
CA ALA A 179 -15.50 39.89 -68.85
C ALA A 179 -15.33 38.37 -69.13
N GLY A 180 -15.25 37.97 -70.43
CA GLY A 180 -14.96 36.60 -70.81
C GLY A 180 -13.65 36.05 -70.26
N VAL A 181 -12.55 36.88 -70.30
CA VAL A 181 -11.25 36.50 -69.71
C VAL A 181 -11.38 36.32 -68.20
N GLN A 182 -12.09 37.24 -67.52
CA GLN A 182 -12.28 37.14 -66.08
C GLN A 182 -13.07 35.86 -65.68
N THR A 183 -14.07 35.55 -66.44
CA THR A 183 -14.87 34.30 -66.25
C THR A 183 -13.99 33.06 -66.43
N ALA A 184 -13.20 32.98 -67.51
CA ALA A 184 -12.26 31.88 -67.75
C ALA A 184 -11.22 31.75 -66.65
N GLN A 185 -10.71 32.86 -66.11
CA GLN A 185 -9.78 32.86 -64.97
C GLN A 185 -10.46 32.33 -63.68
N ALA A 186 -11.72 32.71 -63.43
CA ALA A 186 -12.51 32.20 -62.31
C ALA A 186 -12.73 30.67 -62.40
N GLN A 187 -13.00 30.18 -63.63
CA GLN A 187 -13.16 28.74 -63.91
C GLN A 187 -11.85 27.97 -63.63
N ILE A 188 -10.71 28.50 -63.98
CA ILE A 188 -9.38 27.89 -63.64
C ILE A 188 -9.21 27.84 -62.15
N ARG A 189 -9.52 28.91 -61.42
CA ARG A 189 -9.42 28.90 -59.95
C ARG A 189 -10.33 27.81 -59.34
N SER A 190 -11.54 27.70 -59.81
CA SER A 190 -12.47 26.66 -59.39
C SER A 190 -11.96 25.23 -59.69
N ALA A 191 -11.47 25.01 -60.91
CA ALA A 191 -10.88 23.70 -61.27
C ALA A 191 -9.64 23.37 -60.48
N THR A 192 -8.77 24.37 -60.19
CA THR A 192 -7.59 24.19 -59.35
C THR A 192 -7.95 23.82 -57.91
N ALA A 193 -8.99 24.44 -57.35
CA ALA A 193 -9.53 24.05 -56.05
C ALA A 193 -10.03 22.60 -56.06
N GLY A 194 -10.64 22.13 -57.16
CA GLY A 194 -11.01 20.72 -57.34
C GLY A 194 -9.81 19.77 -57.29
N VAL A 195 -8.66 20.15 -57.92
CA VAL A 195 -7.42 19.37 -57.83
C VAL A 195 -6.91 19.29 -56.38
N ALA A 196 -6.96 20.42 -55.68
CA ALA A 196 -6.53 20.45 -54.27
C ALA A 196 -7.40 19.51 -53.41
N GLN A 197 -8.70 19.50 -53.63
CA GLN A 197 -9.63 18.58 -52.92
C GLN A 197 -9.29 17.10 -53.20
N GLN A 198 -9.05 16.72 -54.47
CA GLN A 198 -8.69 15.32 -54.80
C GLN A 198 -7.30 14.94 -54.25
N ARG A 199 -6.34 15.87 -54.21
CA ARG A 199 -5.04 15.62 -53.56
C ARG A 199 -5.18 15.40 -52.07
N ALA A 200 -6.04 16.15 -51.40
CA ALA A 200 -6.32 15.93 -49.97
C ALA A 200 -6.92 14.54 -49.73
N SER A 201 -7.88 14.10 -50.55
CA SER A 201 -8.45 12.75 -50.48
C SER A 201 -7.41 11.65 -50.72
N LEU A 202 -6.53 11.81 -51.72
CA LEU A 202 -5.42 10.90 -51.97
C LEU A 202 -4.43 10.85 -50.79
N SER A 203 -4.15 11.99 -50.17
CA SER A 203 -3.30 12.05 -48.97
C SER A 203 -3.91 11.28 -47.81
N ALA A 204 -5.21 11.40 -47.58
CA ALA A 204 -5.92 10.62 -46.55
C ALA A 204 -5.80 9.12 -46.81
N ALA A 205 -6.02 8.66 -48.05
CA ALA A 205 -5.86 7.25 -48.42
C ALA A 205 -4.42 6.72 -48.19
N ARG A 206 -3.40 7.57 -48.41
CA ARG A 206 -2.00 7.21 -48.13
C ARG A 206 -1.73 7.07 -46.63
N VAL A 207 -2.32 7.93 -45.79
CA VAL A 207 -2.22 7.82 -44.32
C VAL A 207 -2.90 6.52 -43.87
N GLU A 208 -4.10 6.19 -44.35
CA GLU A 208 -4.73 4.92 -44.01
C GLU A 208 -3.86 3.73 -44.41
N ARG A 209 -3.28 3.73 -45.60
CA ARG A 209 -2.36 2.68 -46.04
C ARG A 209 -1.13 2.62 -45.12
N GLY A 210 -0.56 3.75 -44.67
CA GLY A 210 0.53 3.77 -43.72
C GLY A 210 0.22 3.04 -42.40
N ARG A 211 -1.04 3.09 -41.96
CA ARG A 211 -1.53 2.41 -40.75
C ARG A 211 -1.66 0.88 -40.88
N THR A 212 -1.53 0.32 -42.08
CA THR A 212 -1.45 -1.15 -42.28
C THR A 212 -0.10 -1.72 -41.84
N VAL A 213 0.89 -0.87 -41.63
CA VAL A 213 2.17 -1.26 -41.03
C VAL A 213 2.11 -0.97 -39.54
N ILE A 214 2.10 -2.02 -38.74
CA ILE A 214 2.14 -1.89 -37.29
C ILE A 214 3.59 -1.63 -36.89
N THR A 215 3.84 -0.49 -36.23
CA THR A 215 5.21 -0.06 -35.87
C THR A 215 5.36 0.09 -34.36
N ALA A 216 6.59 -0.09 -33.87
CA ALA A 216 6.93 0.14 -32.47
C ALA A 216 6.86 1.66 -32.14
N PRO A 217 6.11 2.08 -31.12
CA PRO A 217 6.03 3.48 -30.69
C PRO A 217 7.24 3.93 -29.86
N ILE A 218 7.98 2.97 -29.29
CA ILE A 218 9.15 3.17 -28.42
C ILE A 218 10.29 2.23 -28.81
N ASP A 219 11.51 2.53 -28.37
CA ASP A 219 12.61 1.58 -28.32
C ASP A 219 12.37 0.63 -27.14
N GLY A 220 12.68 -0.66 -27.29
CA GLY A 220 12.47 -1.61 -26.20
C GLY A 220 12.53 -3.07 -26.64
N VAL A 221 11.97 -3.93 -25.83
CA VAL A 221 11.92 -5.40 -26.01
C VAL A 221 10.46 -5.85 -26.08
N VAL A 222 10.16 -6.79 -26.97
CA VAL A 222 8.83 -7.43 -27.08
C VAL A 222 8.66 -8.39 -25.90
N ILE A 223 7.71 -8.08 -25.00
CA ILE A 223 7.38 -8.96 -23.86
C ILE A 223 6.35 -10.00 -24.30
N ASP A 224 5.35 -9.56 -25.07
CA ASP A 224 4.21 -10.39 -25.43
C ASP A 224 3.81 -10.14 -26.88
N ARG A 225 3.38 -11.21 -27.57
CA ARG A 225 2.90 -11.21 -28.96
C ARG A 225 1.59 -12.01 -29.03
N GLN A 226 0.49 -11.33 -29.29
CA GLN A 226 -0.85 -11.93 -29.32
C GLN A 226 -1.40 -12.11 -30.75
N ILE A 227 -0.54 -12.05 -31.76
CA ILE A 227 -0.94 -12.19 -33.17
C ILE A 227 -0.12 -13.24 -33.92
N GLU A 228 -0.79 -13.89 -34.88
CA GLU A 228 -0.21 -14.86 -35.78
C GLU A 228 -0.42 -14.45 -37.25
N PRO A 229 0.50 -14.82 -38.16
CA PRO A 229 0.28 -14.67 -39.59
C PRO A 229 -1.02 -15.37 -40.04
N GLY A 230 -1.82 -14.70 -40.84
CA GLY A 230 -3.12 -15.20 -41.28
C GLY A 230 -4.30 -14.87 -40.37
N GLN A 231 -4.06 -14.41 -39.16
CA GLN A 231 -5.11 -13.99 -38.22
C GLN A 231 -5.79 -12.70 -38.68
N THR A 232 -7.10 -12.60 -38.49
CA THR A 232 -7.85 -11.35 -38.76
C THR A 232 -7.95 -10.54 -37.48
N VAL A 233 -7.48 -9.29 -37.50
CA VAL A 233 -7.65 -8.32 -36.43
C VAL A 233 -8.78 -7.36 -36.76
N ALA A 234 -9.58 -7.02 -35.74
CA ALA A 234 -10.69 -6.08 -35.87
C ALA A 234 -10.41 -4.85 -35.01
N SER A 235 -10.52 -3.66 -35.60
CA SER A 235 -10.55 -2.40 -34.88
C SER A 235 -12.00 -2.12 -34.48
N GLY A 236 -12.36 -2.43 -33.21
CA GLY A 236 -13.71 -2.24 -32.69
C GLY A 236 -13.71 -1.48 -31.37
N LEU A 237 -14.78 -1.65 -30.58
CA LEU A 237 -14.89 -1.06 -29.23
C LEU A 237 -13.79 -1.53 -28.28
N ASN A 238 -13.23 -2.72 -28.48
CA ASN A 238 -12.05 -3.22 -27.78
C ASN A 238 -10.90 -3.31 -28.78
N VAL A 239 -9.92 -2.43 -28.66
CA VAL A 239 -8.68 -2.52 -29.44
C VAL A 239 -7.92 -3.77 -29.00
N ALA A 240 -7.80 -4.75 -29.89
CA ALA A 240 -7.00 -5.93 -29.60
C ALA A 240 -5.53 -5.51 -29.42
N VAL A 241 -4.95 -5.88 -28.29
CA VAL A 241 -3.52 -5.75 -28.06
C VAL A 241 -2.80 -6.77 -28.92
N LEU A 242 -1.87 -6.32 -29.74
CA LEU A 242 -1.12 -7.16 -30.67
C LEU A 242 0.26 -7.49 -30.13
N PHE A 243 0.90 -6.49 -29.52
CA PHE A 243 2.22 -6.62 -28.89
C PHE A 243 2.23 -5.83 -27.60
N THR A 244 2.96 -6.31 -26.61
CA THR A 244 3.36 -5.57 -25.41
C THR A 244 4.85 -5.34 -25.45
N LEU A 245 5.26 -4.09 -25.41
CA LEU A 245 6.68 -3.69 -25.43
C LEU A 245 7.07 -3.14 -24.07
N ALA A 246 8.26 -3.53 -23.57
CA ALA A 246 8.90 -2.86 -22.43
C ALA A 246 10.05 -2.00 -22.94
N ARG A 247 10.22 -0.81 -22.38
CA ARG A 247 11.32 0.08 -22.72
C ARG A 247 12.64 -0.45 -22.22
N ASP A 248 12.67 -0.89 -20.97
CA ASP A 248 13.86 -1.36 -20.28
C ASP A 248 13.49 -2.47 -19.29
N LEU A 249 14.30 -3.48 -19.23
CA LEU A 249 14.19 -4.60 -18.30
C LEU A 249 15.28 -4.56 -17.22
N THR A 250 16.15 -3.54 -17.22
CA THR A 250 17.19 -3.35 -16.19
C THR A 250 16.62 -2.80 -14.90
N ARG A 251 15.44 -2.18 -14.97
CA ARG A 251 14.66 -1.74 -13.81
C ARG A 251 13.26 -2.32 -13.90
N LEU A 252 12.83 -2.91 -12.80
CA LEU A 252 11.51 -3.49 -12.66
C LEU A 252 10.79 -2.82 -11.50
N GLN A 253 9.48 -2.86 -11.53
CA GLN A 253 8.65 -2.51 -10.39
C GLN A 253 7.98 -3.76 -9.84
N ALA A 254 7.91 -3.87 -8.52
CA ALA A 254 7.08 -4.86 -7.84
C ALA A 254 5.80 -4.16 -7.39
N GLU A 255 4.65 -4.64 -7.82
CA GLU A 255 3.34 -4.21 -7.33
C GLU A 255 2.94 -5.13 -6.18
N LEU A 256 3.22 -4.68 -4.95
CA LEU A 256 2.99 -5.45 -3.74
C LEU A 256 1.61 -5.13 -3.16
N LEU A 257 0.87 -6.15 -2.77
CA LEU A 257 -0.42 -6.03 -2.10
C LEU A 257 -0.19 -6.07 -0.59
N VAL A 258 -0.43 -4.95 0.07
CA VAL A 258 -0.33 -4.77 1.52
C VAL A 258 -1.72 -4.70 2.13
N ASP A 259 -1.96 -5.44 3.19
CA ASP A 259 -3.23 -5.47 3.92
C ASP A 259 -3.58 -4.08 4.50
N GLU A 260 -4.88 -3.75 4.59
CA GLU A 260 -5.39 -2.51 5.20
C GLU A 260 -4.88 -2.30 6.64
N ALA A 261 -4.69 -3.39 7.39
CA ALA A 261 -4.20 -3.32 8.77
C ALA A 261 -2.77 -2.74 8.87
N ASP A 262 -1.94 -2.97 7.85
CA ASP A 262 -0.51 -2.67 7.86
C ASP A 262 -0.13 -1.46 7.02
N ILE A 263 -0.98 -1.06 6.06
CA ILE A 263 -0.67 0.07 5.14
C ILE A 263 -0.40 1.40 5.86
N GLY A 264 -1.00 1.59 7.04
CA GLY A 264 -0.78 2.79 7.86
C GLY A 264 0.67 2.98 8.31
N GLN A 265 1.49 1.95 8.21
CA GLN A 265 2.90 1.94 8.61
C GLN A 265 3.86 2.02 7.41
N VAL A 266 3.36 1.85 6.19
CA VAL A 266 4.15 1.94 4.95
C VAL A 266 4.23 3.38 4.46
N ARG A 267 5.44 3.80 4.05
CA ARG A 267 5.71 5.14 3.53
C ARG A 267 6.67 5.08 2.35
N GLU A 268 6.55 6.07 1.48
CA GLU A 268 7.50 6.26 0.38
C GLU A 268 8.92 6.46 0.92
N GLY A 269 9.90 5.89 0.21
CA GLY A 269 11.31 5.92 0.58
C GLY A 269 11.77 4.81 1.52
N GLN A 270 10.87 3.94 2.01
CA GLN A 270 11.28 2.80 2.82
C GLN A 270 12.03 1.77 1.97
N ALA A 271 13.05 1.17 2.58
CA ALA A 271 13.79 0.07 1.97
C ALA A 271 12.94 -1.21 2.01
N VAL A 272 12.99 -1.95 0.94
CA VAL A 272 12.29 -3.24 0.78
C VAL A 272 13.31 -4.30 0.45
N ARG A 273 13.19 -5.44 1.11
CA ARG A 273 13.92 -6.65 0.74
C ARG A 273 12.92 -7.65 0.22
N PHE A 274 13.18 -8.21 -0.95
CA PHE A 274 12.28 -9.21 -1.52
C PHE A 274 13.02 -10.39 -2.11
N THR A 275 12.34 -11.50 -2.19
CA THR A 275 12.76 -12.72 -2.88
C THR A 275 11.72 -13.03 -3.96
N VAL A 276 12.14 -13.73 -5.00
CA VAL A 276 11.21 -14.23 -6.02
C VAL A 276 11.17 -15.75 -5.96
N ASP A 277 10.00 -16.33 -6.23
CA ASP A 277 9.80 -17.79 -6.13
C ASP A 277 10.74 -18.56 -7.06
N ALA A 278 11.17 -17.95 -8.16
CA ALA A 278 12.13 -18.53 -9.08
C ALA A 278 13.57 -18.62 -8.50
N PHE A 279 13.92 -17.75 -7.55
CA PHE A 279 15.25 -17.68 -6.93
C PHE A 279 15.13 -17.46 -5.41
N PRO A 280 14.69 -18.47 -4.64
CA PRO A 280 14.40 -18.32 -3.21
C PRO A 280 15.64 -18.02 -2.36
N ASP A 281 16.82 -18.42 -2.83
CA ASP A 281 18.09 -18.20 -2.13
C ASP A 281 18.71 -16.81 -2.41
N GLN A 282 18.11 -16.02 -3.31
CA GLN A 282 18.60 -14.69 -3.66
C GLN A 282 17.66 -13.61 -3.13
N SER A 283 18.23 -12.68 -2.38
CA SER A 283 17.52 -11.52 -1.88
C SER A 283 17.87 -10.30 -2.73
N TYR A 284 16.84 -9.59 -3.14
CA TYR A 284 16.94 -8.34 -3.91
C TYR A 284 16.53 -7.17 -3.02
N GLU A 285 17.06 -6.00 -3.33
CA GLU A 285 16.73 -4.78 -2.63
C GLU A 285 15.94 -3.85 -3.55
N GLY A 286 14.99 -3.14 -2.96
CA GLY A 286 14.18 -2.14 -3.64
C GLY A 286 13.80 -1.01 -2.70
N VAL A 287 13.13 -0.01 -3.24
CA VAL A 287 12.66 1.16 -2.49
C VAL A 287 11.20 1.40 -2.84
N VAL A 288 10.38 1.68 -1.82
CA VAL A 288 8.99 2.10 -2.01
C VAL A 288 8.98 3.45 -2.72
N THR A 289 8.45 3.49 -3.95
CA THR A 289 8.33 4.72 -4.73
C THR A 289 6.96 5.36 -4.59
N GLN A 290 5.91 4.53 -4.43
CA GLN A 290 4.54 5.04 -4.35
C GLN A 290 3.65 4.08 -3.56
N VAL A 291 2.70 4.66 -2.82
CA VAL A 291 1.57 3.94 -2.21
C VAL A 291 0.29 4.39 -2.92
N ARG A 292 -0.38 3.48 -3.63
CA ARG A 292 -1.63 3.81 -4.36
C ARG A 292 -2.77 4.00 -3.37
N ALA A 293 -3.46 5.14 -3.48
CA ALA A 293 -4.56 5.49 -2.57
C ALA A 293 -5.85 4.68 -2.82
N LEU A 294 -6.02 4.11 -4.02
CA LEU A 294 -7.19 3.30 -4.36
C LEU A 294 -6.91 1.84 -3.97
N PRO A 295 -7.71 1.26 -3.05
CA PRO A 295 -7.55 -0.14 -2.67
C PRO A 295 -8.07 -1.08 -3.75
N THR A 296 -7.50 -2.28 -3.80
CA THR A 296 -8.01 -3.42 -4.55
C THR A 296 -8.73 -4.34 -3.58
N THR A 297 -9.93 -4.80 -3.94
CA THR A 297 -10.69 -5.75 -3.13
C THR A 297 -10.74 -7.08 -3.85
N GLU A 298 -10.09 -8.08 -3.30
CA GLU A 298 -10.14 -9.45 -3.78
C GLU A 298 -10.66 -10.37 -2.67
N ASN A 299 -11.64 -11.21 -3.01
CA ASN A 299 -12.24 -12.16 -2.05
C ASN A 299 -12.69 -11.53 -0.71
N ASN A 300 -13.22 -10.29 -0.75
CA ASN A 300 -13.58 -9.51 0.45
C ASN A 300 -12.39 -9.08 1.33
N VAL A 301 -11.16 -9.21 0.87
CA VAL A 301 -9.98 -8.65 1.53
C VAL A 301 -9.61 -7.34 0.84
N VAL A 302 -9.44 -6.30 1.64
CA VAL A 302 -9.03 -4.97 1.16
C VAL A 302 -7.52 -4.87 1.26
N ALA A 303 -6.86 -4.68 0.12
CA ALA A 303 -5.42 -4.49 0.06
C ALA A 303 -5.06 -3.23 -0.72
N TYR A 304 -3.94 -2.63 -0.39
CA TYR A 304 -3.41 -1.45 -1.06
C TYR A 304 -2.17 -1.83 -1.87
N THR A 305 -2.10 -1.33 -3.10
CA THR A 305 -0.93 -1.58 -3.95
C THR A 305 0.20 -0.63 -3.56
N VAL A 306 1.33 -1.20 -3.19
CA VAL A 306 2.59 -0.50 -2.93
C VAL A 306 3.54 -0.80 -4.08
N VAL A 307 4.01 0.24 -4.75
CA VAL A 307 4.96 0.14 -5.86
C VAL A 307 6.37 0.25 -5.32
N VAL A 308 7.18 -0.75 -5.62
CA VAL A 308 8.59 -0.83 -5.22
C VAL A 308 9.44 -0.90 -6.48
N GLU A 309 10.38 0.01 -6.63
CA GLU A 309 11.35 -0.02 -7.72
C GLU A 309 12.57 -0.84 -7.30
N ALA A 310 12.98 -1.74 -8.19
CA ALA A 310 14.12 -2.62 -7.98
C ALA A 310 15.04 -2.64 -9.21
N GLU A 311 16.35 -2.66 -8.96
CA GLU A 311 17.34 -2.83 -10.02
C GLU A 311 17.49 -4.30 -10.41
N ASN A 312 17.39 -4.59 -11.70
CA ASN A 312 17.55 -5.91 -12.27
C ASN A 312 18.95 -6.06 -12.88
N THR A 313 19.96 -6.08 -12.04
CA THR A 313 21.35 -6.21 -12.47
C THR A 313 21.58 -7.62 -13.04
N GLY A 314 21.82 -7.71 -14.35
CA GLY A 314 22.04 -8.99 -15.05
C GLY A 314 20.78 -9.63 -15.64
N THR A 315 19.64 -8.90 -15.68
CA THR A 315 18.39 -9.30 -16.37
C THR A 315 17.87 -10.70 -16.00
N ARG A 316 18.05 -11.12 -14.74
CA ARG A 316 17.55 -12.41 -14.24
C ARG A 316 16.09 -12.36 -13.83
N LEU A 317 15.65 -11.21 -13.33
CA LEU A 317 14.26 -10.99 -12.98
C LEU A 317 13.46 -10.75 -14.26
N MET A 318 12.31 -11.39 -14.36
CA MET A 318 11.41 -11.26 -15.50
C MET A 318 10.06 -10.71 -15.06
N PRO A 319 9.41 -9.88 -15.88
CA PRO A 319 8.04 -9.48 -15.64
C PRO A 319 7.13 -10.71 -15.49
N GLY A 320 6.19 -10.65 -14.54
CA GLY A 320 5.28 -11.76 -14.23
C GLY A 320 5.77 -12.70 -13.12
N MET A 321 7.00 -12.55 -12.60
CA MET A 321 7.46 -13.32 -11.45
C MET A 321 6.77 -12.85 -10.18
N THR A 322 6.41 -13.79 -9.29
CA THR A 322 5.89 -13.49 -7.95
C THR A 322 7.03 -13.08 -7.03
N ALA A 323 6.86 -11.95 -6.36
CA ALA A 323 7.78 -11.43 -5.36
C ALA A 323 7.15 -11.51 -3.96
N ASN A 324 7.93 -12.01 -3.00
CA ASN A 324 7.61 -11.98 -1.58
C ASN A 324 8.54 -10.96 -0.92
N ALA A 325 7.98 -9.90 -0.38
CA ALA A 325 8.71 -8.72 0.05
C ALA A 325 8.45 -8.39 1.52
N ASP A 326 9.52 -7.93 2.19
CA ASP A 326 9.50 -7.38 3.53
C ASP A 326 9.84 -5.88 3.47
N ILE A 327 8.84 -5.03 3.69
CA ILE A 327 8.98 -3.58 3.73
C ILE A 327 9.51 -3.20 5.11
N ILE A 328 10.70 -2.65 5.18
CA ILE A 328 11.40 -2.34 6.42
C ILE A 328 10.84 -1.04 7.00
N GLN A 329 10.18 -1.14 8.16
CA GLN A 329 9.62 0.00 8.89
C GLN A 329 10.65 0.66 9.80
N SER A 330 11.36 -0.18 10.58
CA SER A 330 12.32 0.28 11.57
C SER A 330 13.41 -0.75 11.74
N ARG A 331 14.63 -0.28 11.85
CA ARG A 331 15.79 -1.10 12.19
C ARG A 331 16.46 -0.50 13.41
N GLN A 332 16.56 -1.29 14.48
CA GLN A 332 17.25 -0.92 15.69
C GLN A 332 18.44 -1.85 15.89
N GLN A 333 19.60 -1.25 16.21
CA GLN A 333 20.84 -2.01 16.38
C GLN A 333 21.25 -2.04 17.84
N ASN A 334 21.80 -3.18 18.29
CA ASN A 334 22.35 -3.38 19.63
C ASN A 334 21.36 -3.06 20.77
N VAL A 335 20.08 -3.44 20.61
CA VAL A 335 19.04 -3.26 21.63
C VAL A 335 18.83 -4.52 22.45
N LEU A 336 18.27 -4.37 23.66
CA LEU A 336 17.89 -5.51 24.50
C LEU A 336 16.65 -6.19 23.92
N LEU A 337 16.77 -7.49 23.69
CA LEU A 337 15.73 -8.32 23.09
C LEU A 337 15.23 -9.36 24.08
N VAL A 338 13.91 -9.47 24.17
CA VAL A 338 13.22 -10.53 24.92
C VAL A 338 12.32 -11.32 23.97
N PRO A 339 12.16 -12.63 24.17
CA PRO A 339 11.17 -13.40 23.43
C PRO A 339 9.76 -12.84 23.64
N SER A 340 9.00 -12.67 22.56
CA SER A 340 7.63 -12.14 22.62
C SER A 340 6.69 -13.02 23.47
N SER A 341 7.04 -14.31 23.66
CA SER A 341 6.34 -15.23 24.56
C SER A 341 6.45 -14.83 26.04
N ALA A 342 7.58 -14.23 26.46
CA ALA A 342 7.80 -13.80 27.84
C ALA A 342 6.88 -12.64 28.26
N LEU A 343 6.48 -11.79 27.31
CA LEU A 343 5.52 -10.69 27.53
C LEU A 343 4.07 -11.16 27.70
N ARG A 344 3.78 -12.38 27.27
CA ARG A 344 2.43 -12.96 27.34
C ARG A 344 2.28 -13.94 28.49
N PHE A 345 3.40 -14.33 29.11
CA PHE A 345 3.41 -15.30 30.20
C PHE A 345 3.08 -14.62 31.53
N THR A 346 2.20 -15.28 32.32
CA THR A 346 1.89 -14.90 33.69
C THR A 346 1.96 -16.17 34.54
N PRO A 347 2.81 -16.22 35.59
CA PRO A 347 2.86 -17.37 36.48
C PRO A 347 1.54 -17.62 37.16
N ALA A 348 1.19 -18.88 37.39
CA ALA A 348 -0.02 -19.28 38.12
C ALA A 348 0.09 -18.81 39.59
N GLY A 349 -0.92 -18.06 40.06
CA GLY A 349 -0.95 -17.52 41.43
C GLY A 349 -0.25 -16.16 41.62
N ALA A 350 0.32 -15.58 40.58
CA ALA A 350 0.83 -14.22 40.68
C ALA A 350 -0.33 -13.22 40.70
N ASP A 351 -0.39 -12.43 41.76
CA ASP A 351 -1.31 -11.29 41.84
C ASP A 351 -0.82 -10.24 40.81
N VAL A 352 -1.50 -10.19 39.68
CA VAL A 352 -1.24 -9.18 38.63
C VAL A 352 -1.80 -7.87 39.19
N GLY A 353 -1.02 -7.21 40.05
CA GLY A 353 -1.34 -5.87 40.51
C GLY A 353 -1.63 -4.99 39.29
N ASP A 354 -2.75 -4.34 39.33
CA ASP A 354 -3.44 -3.54 38.29
C ASP A 354 -2.49 -2.62 37.47
N VAL A 355 -1.70 -3.19 36.55
CA VAL A 355 -0.87 -2.44 35.57
C VAL A 355 -1.66 -2.15 34.28
N SER A 356 -2.88 -2.69 34.20
CA SER A 356 -3.84 -2.39 33.14
C SER A 356 -4.58 -1.08 33.40
N GLY A 357 -3.85 0.02 33.47
CA GLY A 357 -4.43 1.35 33.49
C GLY A 357 -5.10 1.69 32.16
N GLY A 358 -6.34 1.19 31.94
CA GLY A 358 -7.04 1.68 30.79
C GLY A 358 -8.23 0.89 30.28
N ARG A 359 -9.07 0.27 31.15
CA ARG A 359 -10.46 -0.07 30.80
C ARG A 359 -11.28 -0.46 32.03
N SER A 360 -11.38 0.42 33.02
CA SER A 360 -12.52 0.35 33.94
C SER A 360 -13.70 1.04 33.24
N GLY A 361 -14.50 0.24 32.55
CA GLY A 361 -15.86 0.62 32.21
C GLY A 361 -16.62 0.89 33.48
N PHE A 362 -16.86 2.14 33.75
CA PHE A 362 -17.75 2.62 34.79
C PHE A 362 -19.17 2.17 34.43
N ARG A 363 -19.55 1.01 34.96
CA ARG A 363 -20.93 0.53 34.93
C ARG A 363 -21.63 1.16 36.13
N GLY A 364 -22.13 2.39 35.96
CA GLY A 364 -23.01 3.02 36.92
C GLY A 364 -24.35 2.31 36.96
N PRO A 365 -24.98 2.17 38.12
CA PRO A 365 -26.33 1.63 38.24
C PRO A 365 -27.36 2.60 37.67
N PRO A 366 -28.46 2.14 37.06
CA PRO A 366 -29.53 2.97 36.59
C PRO A 366 -30.46 3.30 37.77
N GLY A 367 -30.68 4.57 38.05
CA GLY A 367 -31.78 4.98 38.89
C GLY A 367 -31.63 6.32 39.59
N GLY A 368 -32.54 7.25 39.31
CA GLY A 368 -33.01 8.25 40.22
C GLY A 368 -32.62 9.68 39.91
N GLY A 369 -33.58 10.43 39.34
CA GLY A 369 -33.51 11.85 39.10
C GLY A 369 -33.64 12.66 40.40
N GLY A 370 -33.42 13.96 40.29
CA GLY A 370 -33.78 14.93 41.32
C GLY A 370 -32.71 16.01 41.49
N GLY A 371 -33.01 17.19 40.95
CA GLY A 371 -32.17 18.36 40.98
C GLY A 371 -32.01 18.98 42.36
N LEU A 372 -31.11 19.88 42.46
CA LEU A 372 -31.26 21.29 42.81
C LEU A 372 -29.88 21.93 43.07
N PRO A 373 -29.74 23.25 42.88
CA PRO A 373 -28.45 23.89 42.89
C PRO A 373 -28.19 24.60 44.22
N GLY A 374 -26.94 24.76 44.57
CA GLY A 374 -26.62 25.79 45.54
C GLY A 374 -25.45 25.52 46.47
N MET A 375 -24.59 26.50 46.46
CA MET A 375 -23.67 26.93 47.51
C MET A 375 -22.39 26.11 47.79
N GLY A 376 -21.26 26.61 47.33
CA GLY A 376 -20.33 27.37 48.19
C GLY A 376 -19.49 26.53 49.14
N GLY A 377 -18.20 26.54 48.93
CA GLY A 377 -17.29 26.13 49.98
C GLY A 377 -15.91 25.79 49.45
N GLY A 378 -15.00 26.73 49.61
CA GLY A 378 -13.58 26.61 49.28
C GLY A 378 -12.92 25.33 49.80
N GLY A 379 -12.25 24.65 48.89
CA GLY A 379 -11.40 23.51 49.17
C GLY A 379 -10.09 23.70 48.43
N ARG A 380 -9.07 23.96 49.17
CA ARG A 380 -7.68 24.22 48.79
C ARG A 380 -7.22 23.34 47.64
N GLU A 381 -6.73 24.02 46.58
CA GLU A 381 -5.94 23.47 45.50
C GLU A 381 -4.73 22.67 46.04
N ARG A 382 -4.84 21.35 45.98
CA ARG A 382 -3.67 20.46 45.84
C ARG A 382 -3.64 19.98 44.38
N GLY A 383 -3.41 20.95 43.51
CA GLY A 383 -3.26 20.73 42.09
C GLY A 383 -1.85 20.31 41.72
N GLY A 384 -1.43 19.08 42.06
CA GLY A 384 -0.29 18.46 41.41
C GLY A 384 -0.67 17.97 40.01
N GLY A 385 -1.07 18.87 39.09
CA GLY A 385 -1.25 18.57 37.70
C GLY A 385 0.05 18.15 37.02
N MET A 386 0.00 17.62 35.78
CA MET A 386 1.18 17.16 35.04
C MET A 386 2.27 18.25 34.95
N ALA A 387 1.87 19.53 34.83
CA ALA A 387 2.81 20.66 34.88
C ALA A 387 3.59 20.72 36.22
N GLY A 388 2.91 20.52 37.35
CA GLY A 388 3.57 20.49 38.65
C GLY A 388 4.61 19.38 38.81
N ARG A 389 4.34 18.17 38.27
CA ARG A 389 5.30 17.06 38.29
C ARG A 389 6.53 17.31 37.42
N VAL A 390 6.35 17.93 36.23
CA VAL A 390 7.48 18.30 35.37
C VAL A 390 8.36 19.35 36.04
N ILE A 391 7.75 20.36 36.67
CA ILE A 391 8.46 21.41 37.41
C ILE A 391 9.23 20.83 38.59
N GLU A 392 8.65 19.90 39.34
CA GLU A 392 9.28 19.22 40.48
C GLU A 392 10.46 18.36 40.05
N GLN A 393 10.35 17.63 38.94
CA GLN A 393 11.44 16.77 38.42
C GLN A 393 12.61 17.55 37.81
N LEU A 394 12.39 18.78 37.36
CA LEU A 394 13.43 19.66 36.81
C LEU A 394 14.17 20.44 37.90
N GLU A 395 13.73 20.39 39.17
CA GLU A 395 14.32 21.13 40.30
C GLU A 395 14.55 22.61 39.97
N LEU A 396 13.52 23.29 39.49
CA LEU A 396 13.60 24.67 39.06
C LEU A 396 13.70 25.64 40.23
N SER A 397 14.52 26.68 40.08
CA SER A 397 14.53 27.81 41.02
C SER A 397 13.22 28.61 40.95
N ASP A 398 12.88 29.37 41.99
CA ASP A 398 11.65 30.17 42.06
C ASP A 398 11.53 31.19 40.89
N ALA A 399 12.67 31.68 40.39
CA ALA A 399 12.70 32.59 39.23
C ALA A 399 12.39 31.83 37.94
N GLN A 400 12.97 30.64 37.72
CA GLN A 400 12.70 29.78 36.57
C GLN A 400 11.27 29.22 36.59
N ARG A 401 10.78 28.84 37.78
CA ARG A 401 9.38 28.36 37.94
C ARG A 401 8.38 29.35 37.45
N ARG A 402 8.54 30.66 37.78
CA ARG A 402 7.65 31.74 37.30
C ARG A 402 7.63 31.92 35.80
N GLN A 403 8.70 31.53 35.09
CA GLN A 403 8.80 31.61 33.65
C GLN A 403 8.30 30.33 32.96
N VAL A 404 8.57 29.15 33.52
CA VAL A 404 8.26 27.84 32.93
C VAL A 404 6.81 27.42 33.15
N GLU A 405 6.22 27.72 34.32
CA GLU A 405 4.85 27.33 34.68
C GLU A 405 3.77 27.84 33.71
N PRO A 406 3.81 29.10 33.23
CA PRO A 406 2.82 29.59 32.28
C PRO A 406 2.95 28.97 30.91
N ILE A 407 4.17 28.59 30.48
CA ILE A 407 4.44 27.92 29.20
C ILE A 407 3.81 26.52 29.21
N LEU A 408 4.12 25.71 30.24
CA LEU A 408 3.55 24.37 30.41
C LEU A 408 2.03 24.37 30.54
N THR A 409 1.50 25.34 31.30
CA THR A 409 0.05 25.46 31.51
C THR A 409 -0.67 25.80 30.19
N ARG A 410 -0.11 26.70 29.39
CA ARG A 410 -0.64 27.08 28.06
C ARG A 410 -0.62 25.89 27.12
N ALA A 411 0.49 25.14 27.04
CA ALA A 411 0.60 23.95 26.21
C ALA A 411 -0.42 22.87 26.59
N LEU A 412 -0.63 22.64 27.88
CA LEU A 412 -1.62 21.67 28.37
C LEU A 412 -3.08 22.12 28.13
N GLN A 413 -3.36 23.43 28.13
CA GLN A 413 -4.66 23.99 27.78
C GLN A 413 -4.94 23.85 26.28
N GLN A 414 -3.96 24.14 25.43
CA GLN A 414 -4.06 23.93 23.97
C GLN A 414 -4.31 22.46 23.63
N ALA A 415 -3.60 21.54 24.29
CA ALA A 415 -3.81 20.11 24.15
C ALA A 415 -5.20 19.61 24.58
N ARG A 416 -5.89 20.34 25.47
CA ARG A 416 -7.28 20.04 25.89
C ARG A 416 -8.32 20.55 24.89
N GLN A 417 -8.04 21.63 24.17
CA GLN A 417 -8.96 22.27 23.22
C GLN A 417 -8.94 21.61 21.84
N GLY A 418 -7.90 20.86 21.46
CA GLY A 418 -7.82 20.07 20.25
C GLY A 418 -8.72 18.82 20.35
N GLY A 419 -10.04 19.03 20.17
CA GLY A 419 -11.08 18.02 20.35
C GLY A 419 -11.22 17.08 19.15
N GLY A 420 -10.56 15.93 19.20
CA GLY A 420 -10.74 14.79 18.29
C GLY A 420 -10.82 13.48 19.08
N GLY A 421 -11.27 12.37 18.44
CA GLY A 421 -11.41 11.04 19.08
C GLY A 421 -10.12 10.54 19.74
N GLY A 422 -10.24 9.55 20.63
CA GLY A 422 -9.22 9.15 21.63
C GLY A 422 -7.76 9.01 21.18
N GLY A 423 -7.45 8.69 19.91
CA GLY A 423 -6.10 8.61 19.36
C GLY A 423 -5.48 9.96 19.01
N GLN A 424 -6.25 10.87 18.45
CA GLN A 424 -5.79 12.22 18.05
C GLN A 424 -5.47 13.13 19.24
N ARG A 425 -6.16 12.94 20.39
CA ARG A 425 -5.87 13.66 21.63
C ARG A 425 -4.48 13.35 22.19
N GLY A 426 -3.99 12.13 22.01
CA GLY A 426 -2.64 11.72 22.42
C GLY A 426 -1.54 12.35 21.57
N ALA A 427 -1.75 12.46 20.27
CA ALA A 427 -0.82 13.07 19.33
C ALA A 427 -0.73 14.59 19.54
N ALA A 428 -1.86 15.31 19.56
CA ALA A 428 -1.91 16.74 19.81
C ALA A 428 -1.30 17.13 21.17
N ARG A 429 -1.48 16.28 22.19
CA ARG A 429 -0.87 16.50 23.51
C ARG A 429 0.65 16.35 23.49
N ARG A 430 1.18 15.38 22.73
CA ARG A 430 2.62 15.18 22.56
C ARG A 430 3.26 16.35 21.81
N GLU A 431 2.62 16.79 20.74
CA GLU A 431 3.09 17.93 19.95
C GLU A 431 3.12 19.23 20.75
N ALA A 432 2.05 19.53 21.49
CA ALA A 432 1.99 20.71 22.37
C ALA A 432 3.03 20.67 23.50
N LEU A 433 3.32 19.48 24.07
CA LEU A 433 4.36 19.33 25.09
C LEU A 433 5.77 19.45 24.52
N ASN A 434 6.02 18.90 23.31
CA ASN A 434 7.31 19.05 22.65
C ASN A 434 7.60 20.51 22.32
N ALA A 435 6.62 21.25 21.78
CA ALA A 435 6.76 22.69 21.54
C ALA A 435 7.06 23.47 22.83
N ALA A 436 6.39 23.12 23.94
CA ALA A 436 6.68 23.73 25.25
C ALA A 436 8.09 23.39 25.76
N PHE A 437 8.57 22.19 25.53
CA PHE A 437 9.95 21.79 25.92
C PHE A 437 11.01 22.52 25.11
N ASP A 438 10.78 22.76 23.83
CA ASP A 438 11.66 23.58 22.99
C ASP A 438 11.71 25.05 23.45
N GLU A 439 10.56 25.61 23.91
CA GLU A 439 10.45 26.98 24.45
C GLU A 439 11.14 27.09 25.84
N ILE A 440 11.13 26.04 26.64
CA ILE A 440 11.71 26.00 27.99
C ILE A 440 13.23 25.72 27.93
N HIS A 441 13.71 24.96 26.94
CA HIS A 441 15.11 24.52 26.84
C HIS A 441 16.15 25.63 27.05
N PRO A 442 16.03 26.84 26.45
CA PRO A 442 17.01 27.93 26.63
C PRO A 442 16.97 28.58 28.03
N LEU A 443 15.91 28.34 28.82
CA LEU A 443 15.73 28.90 30.16
C LEU A 443 16.40 28.04 31.27
N LEU A 444 16.92 26.86 30.91
CA LEU A 444 17.45 25.86 31.82
C LEU A 444 18.99 25.82 31.79
N ASN A 445 19.58 25.47 32.93
CA ASN A 445 21.01 25.18 32.97
C ASN A 445 21.35 23.80 32.41
N ALA A 446 22.63 23.51 32.13
CA ALA A 446 23.08 22.27 31.47
C ALA A 446 22.60 20.98 32.16
N VAL A 447 22.52 20.94 33.50
CA VAL A 447 22.03 19.78 34.25
C VAL A 447 20.50 19.62 34.07
N GLN A 448 19.76 20.72 34.09
CA GLN A 448 18.34 20.74 33.90
C GLN A 448 17.96 20.43 32.46
N GLN A 449 18.77 20.85 31.49
CA GLN A 449 18.60 20.48 30.06
C GLN A 449 18.75 18.96 29.86
N ALA A 450 19.76 18.34 30.47
CA ALA A 450 19.92 16.88 30.41
C ALA A 450 18.71 16.13 31.05
N ARG A 451 18.17 16.68 32.15
CA ARG A 451 16.97 16.13 32.78
C ARG A 451 15.72 16.34 31.90
N LEU A 452 15.60 17.50 31.24
CA LEU A 452 14.51 17.76 30.29
C LEU A 452 14.55 16.80 29.11
N GLU A 453 15.72 16.54 28.53
CA GLU A 453 15.89 15.55 27.45
C GLU A 453 15.53 14.13 27.91
N THR A 454 15.90 13.75 29.13
CA THR A 454 15.50 12.47 29.72
C THR A 454 13.97 12.38 29.88
N LEU A 455 13.32 13.47 30.30
CA LEU A 455 11.85 13.56 30.38
C LEU A 455 11.20 13.53 29.01
N ARG A 456 11.78 14.24 28.04
CA ARG A 456 11.35 14.25 26.65
C ARG A 456 11.40 12.84 26.05
N THR A 457 12.48 12.13 26.23
CA THR A 457 12.66 10.75 25.77
C THR A 457 11.66 9.80 26.45
N ARG A 458 11.41 9.95 27.75
CA ARG A 458 10.38 9.17 28.46
C ARG A 458 8.95 9.47 28.01
N MET A 459 8.67 10.70 27.57
CA MET A 459 7.34 11.09 27.08
C MET A 459 7.15 10.86 25.58
N ALA A 460 8.23 10.95 24.80
CA ALA A 460 8.24 10.65 23.36
C ALA A 460 8.20 9.14 23.10
N GLY A 461 8.73 8.35 24.02
CA GLY A 461 8.68 6.90 23.98
C GLY A 461 7.25 6.41 24.12
N GLY A 462 6.53 6.32 22.98
CA GLY A 462 5.21 5.68 22.87
C GLY A 462 5.26 4.15 23.06
N GLY A 463 6.24 3.65 23.83
CA GLY A 463 6.38 2.25 24.16
C GLY A 463 5.17 1.76 24.95
N GLN A 464 4.57 0.67 24.50
CA GLN A 464 3.55 -0.03 25.28
C GLN A 464 4.21 -0.50 26.59
N ARG A 465 3.48 -0.34 27.71
CA ARG A 465 3.94 -0.90 28.98
C ARG A 465 3.64 -2.39 28.99
N GLY A 466 4.65 -3.18 29.30
CA GLY A 466 4.54 -4.61 29.49
C GLY A 466 5.16 -5.04 30.80
N VAL A 467 4.97 -6.31 31.12
CA VAL A 467 5.54 -6.95 32.29
C VAL A 467 6.25 -8.19 31.80
N VAL A 468 7.47 -8.37 32.26
CA VAL A 468 8.25 -9.59 32.02
C VAL A 468 8.54 -10.25 33.37
N TRP A 469 8.43 -11.55 33.43
CA TRP A 469 8.77 -12.32 34.60
C TRP A 469 10.17 -12.89 34.46
N VAL A 470 11.05 -12.52 35.39
CA VAL A 470 12.44 -12.94 35.42
C VAL A 470 12.61 -13.96 36.54
N LEU A 471 13.31 -15.05 36.30
CA LEU A 471 13.64 -16.03 37.30
C LEU A 471 14.91 -15.56 38.05
N ARG A 472 14.74 -15.09 39.29
CA ARG A 472 15.86 -14.70 40.20
C ARG A 472 15.82 -15.63 41.40
N ASP A 473 16.93 -16.27 41.69
CA ASP A 473 17.06 -17.21 42.82
C ASP A 473 16.00 -18.33 42.87
N GLY A 474 15.46 -18.72 41.68
CA GLY A 474 14.43 -19.75 41.57
C GLY A 474 13.01 -19.23 41.75
N GLU A 475 12.81 -17.94 42.03
CA GLU A 475 11.49 -17.32 42.15
C GLU A 475 11.16 -16.38 40.98
N PRO A 476 9.89 -16.35 40.51
CA PRO A 476 9.45 -15.44 39.44
C PRO A 476 9.30 -14.01 40.00
N VAL A 477 10.11 -13.11 39.53
CA VAL A 477 10.09 -11.68 39.90
C VAL A 477 9.48 -10.87 38.74
N GLN A 478 8.49 -10.05 39.04
CA GLN A 478 7.83 -9.18 38.09
C GLN A 478 8.68 -7.93 37.79
N VAL A 479 9.06 -7.73 36.54
CA VAL A 479 9.81 -6.55 36.08
C VAL A 479 8.95 -5.75 35.10
N PRO A 480 8.55 -4.53 35.44
CA PRO A 480 7.86 -3.65 34.51
C PRO A 480 8.82 -3.14 33.45
N VAL A 481 8.41 -3.23 32.18
CA VAL A 481 9.23 -2.85 31.01
C VAL A 481 8.46 -1.94 30.08
N GLN A 482 9.18 -1.13 29.31
CA GLN A 482 8.64 -0.44 28.14
C GLN A 482 9.04 -1.21 26.89
N ILE A 483 8.05 -1.53 26.08
CA ILE A 483 8.18 -2.33 24.88
C ILE A 483 8.37 -1.39 23.68
N GLY A 484 9.39 -1.67 22.88
CA GLY A 484 9.67 -0.99 21.61
C GLY A 484 9.19 -1.77 20.40
N VAL A 485 10.09 -1.96 19.45
CA VAL A 485 9.87 -2.67 18.20
C VAL A 485 9.71 -4.18 18.45
N ASN A 486 8.83 -4.81 17.68
CA ASN A 486 8.56 -6.26 17.72
C ASN A 486 8.65 -6.82 16.30
N ASP A 487 9.35 -7.94 16.13
CA ASP A 487 9.49 -8.68 14.86
C ASP A 487 8.61 -9.94 14.80
N GLY A 488 7.70 -10.13 15.79
CA GLY A 488 6.86 -11.33 15.94
C GLY A 488 7.49 -12.42 16.82
N GLN A 489 8.81 -12.57 16.84
CA GLN A 489 9.53 -13.55 17.68
C GLN A 489 10.15 -12.89 18.90
N ARG A 490 10.78 -11.74 18.73
CA ARG A 490 11.46 -10.96 19.75
C ARG A 490 10.89 -9.57 19.86
N THR A 491 11.06 -8.97 21.01
CA THR A 491 10.58 -7.62 21.31
C THR A 491 11.69 -6.82 21.94
N GLU A 492 11.90 -5.61 21.45
CA GLU A 492 12.82 -4.63 22.02
C GLU A 492 12.32 -4.13 23.35
N ILE A 493 13.24 -4.00 24.31
CA ILE A 493 13.00 -3.37 25.60
C ILE A 493 13.70 -2.00 25.63
N LEU A 494 12.88 -0.94 25.64
CA LEU A 494 13.35 0.45 25.66
C LEU A 494 13.81 0.89 27.04
N SER A 495 13.13 0.41 28.11
CA SER A 495 13.50 0.70 29.50
C SER A 495 12.91 -0.37 30.43
N GLY A 496 13.61 -0.62 31.54
CA GLY A 496 13.26 -1.61 32.56
C GLY A 496 14.49 -2.02 33.33
N GLU A 497 14.31 -2.69 34.48
CA GLU A 497 15.39 -3.26 35.29
C GLU A 497 15.82 -4.64 34.76
N LEU A 498 16.05 -4.74 33.43
CA LEU A 498 16.51 -5.94 32.75
C LEU A 498 17.95 -5.74 32.27
N GLN A 499 18.79 -6.77 32.50
CA GLN A 499 20.17 -6.82 32.02
C GLN A 499 20.34 -7.95 31.00
N GLU A 500 21.38 -7.82 30.19
CA GLU A 500 21.81 -8.89 29.31
C GLU A 500 22.19 -10.13 30.12
N GLY A 501 21.62 -11.30 29.76
CA GLY A 501 21.81 -12.56 30.50
C GLY A 501 20.72 -12.87 31.51
N ASP A 502 19.82 -11.93 31.84
CA ASP A 502 18.66 -12.22 32.70
C ASP A 502 17.81 -13.33 32.09
N GLN A 503 17.37 -14.29 32.94
CA GLN A 503 16.54 -15.40 32.51
C GLN A 503 15.05 -15.02 32.57
N VAL A 504 14.46 -14.72 31.41
CA VAL A 504 13.03 -14.40 31.32
C VAL A 504 12.19 -15.66 31.15
N ILE A 505 11.06 -15.74 31.85
CA ILE A 505 10.20 -16.91 31.84
C ILE A 505 9.30 -16.85 30.60
N THR A 506 9.37 -17.88 29.77
CA THR A 506 8.57 -18.02 28.54
C THR A 506 7.44 -19.04 28.69
N GLY A 507 7.44 -19.85 29.76
CA GLY A 507 6.43 -20.88 30.02
C GLY A 507 6.76 -21.79 31.19
N GLY A 508 5.94 -22.81 31.44
CA GLY A 508 6.12 -23.77 32.53
C GLY A 508 5.66 -23.24 33.90
N GLY A 509 6.15 -23.84 34.97
CA GLY A 509 5.84 -23.49 36.35
C GLY A 509 4.74 -24.36 36.97
N PRO A 510 4.55 -24.27 38.31
CA PRO A 510 3.61 -25.08 39.03
C PRO A 510 2.19 -24.90 38.52
N ARG A 511 1.48 -26.03 38.29
CA ARG A 511 0.08 -25.96 37.87
C ARG A 511 -0.77 -25.55 39.08
N PRO A 512 -1.71 -24.62 38.93
CA PRO A 512 -2.59 -24.22 40.03
C PRO A 512 -3.40 -25.43 40.50
N ASP A 513 -3.41 -25.65 41.81
CA ASP A 513 -4.18 -26.73 42.45
C ASP A 513 -5.66 -26.67 42.03
N ARG A 514 -6.29 -27.84 42.03
CA ARG A 514 -7.74 -28.01 41.69
C ARG A 514 -8.64 -27.09 42.53
N ALA A 515 -8.25 -26.83 43.78
CA ALA A 515 -8.95 -25.94 44.70
C ALA A 515 -8.91 -24.46 44.27
N ASP A 516 -7.83 -24.01 43.67
CA ASP A 516 -7.68 -22.62 43.17
C ASP A 516 -8.45 -22.40 41.87
N ARG A 517 -8.57 -23.43 41.01
CA ARG A 517 -9.42 -23.37 39.82
C ARG A 517 -10.91 -23.25 40.18
N GLU A 518 -11.38 -23.93 41.24
CA GLU A 518 -12.76 -23.84 41.71
C GLU A 518 -13.06 -22.47 42.33
N ARG A 519 -12.11 -21.84 43.04
CA ARG A 519 -12.25 -20.49 43.58
C ARG A 519 -12.30 -19.44 42.48
N ALA A 520 -11.48 -19.56 41.42
CA ALA A 520 -11.51 -18.67 40.28
C ALA A 520 -12.77 -18.79 39.43
N GLN A 521 -13.37 -19.98 39.33
CA GLN A 521 -14.65 -20.20 38.63
C GLN A 521 -15.87 -19.83 39.47
N GLY A 522 -15.75 -19.85 40.82
CA GLY A 522 -16.87 -19.54 41.75
C GLY A 522 -17.19 -18.03 41.83
N GLN A 523 -16.30 -17.15 41.48
CA GLN A 523 -16.54 -15.70 41.50
C GLN A 523 -17.22 -15.16 40.24
N GLY A 524 -17.35 -15.94 39.16
CA GLY A 524 -18.04 -15.55 37.91
C GLY A 524 -19.50 -15.96 37.78
N GLY A 525 -20.06 -16.71 38.73
CA GLY A 525 -21.38 -17.34 38.66
C GLY A 525 -22.48 -16.56 39.38
N GLY A 526 -22.73 -15.32 39.06
CA GLY A 526 -23.93 -14.57 39.46
C GLY A 526 -25.15 -15.08 38.71
N ARG A 527 -26.00 -15.81 39.40
CA ARG A 527 -27.29 -16.36 38.97
C ARG A 527 -28.14 -15.38 38.19
N VAL A 528 -28.44 -15.71 36.96
CA VAL A 528 -29.69 -15.27 36.32
C VAL A 528 -30.73 -16.38 36.57
N ARG A 529 -31.73 -16.10 37.39
CA ARG A 529 -33.00 -16.82 37.43
C ARG A 529 -34.06 -15.92 36.79
N LEU A 530 -34.68 -16.46 35.73
CA LEU A 530 -36.00 -16.24 35.13
C LEU A 530 -36.56 -14.79 35.15
#